data_e7fa507704e0a68a388e7ebfb0234507
#
_entry.id   e7fa507704e0a68a388e7ebfb0234507
#
_cell.length_a   1.000
_cell.length_b   1.000
_cell.length_c   1.000
_cell.angle_alpha   90.00
_cell.angle_beta   90.00
_cell.angle_gamma   90.00
#
_symmetry.space_group_name_H-M   'P 1'
#
loop_
_entity.id
_entity.type
_entity.pdbx_description
1 polymer ?
#
loop_
_entity_poly.entity_id
_entity_poly.type
_entity_poly.pdbx_seq_one_letter_code
_entity_poly.pdbx_strand_id
1 'polypeptide(L)'
;HALIEEYKEKVAATQTDKYDRVVMLYTQDEDAHTSYIKAAEDKGYDVLLFDQPVIDTHFIQHLENKLENVTFVRVDSDIPENLIQKDEELESVLSEEQQEKVKVLFEEALGEDDKSKLQMKALSPNSHPVMITRPEFMRRMQEMQAMQGMDMSGMGDFYNVVINTNHPLVAEKLIKMRSPEKKEKFASYLYNLARLNQHM
;
A
#
# COMPACT_ATOMS: atom_id res chain seq x y z
N HIS A 1 -13.39 20.50 -15.12
CA HIS A 1 -14.06 19.28 -15.62
C HIS A 1 -13.38 18.71 -16.86
N ALA A 2 -13.18 19.51 -17.94
CA ALA A 2 -12.56 19.02 -19.18
C ALA A 2 -11.22 18.34 -18.95
N LEU A 3 -10.30 18.93 -18.17
CA LEU A 3 -8.98 18.36 -17.88
C LEU A 3 -9.05 17.01 -17.15
N ILE A 4 -10.01 16.81 -16.25
CA ILE A 4 -10.18 15.55 -15.53
C ILE A 4 -10.76 14.47 -16.44
N GLU A 5 -11.69 14.82 -17.33
CA GLU A 5 -12.23 13.87 -18.32
C GLU A 5 -11.15 13.45 -19.31
N GLU A 6 -10.34 14.37 -19.81
CA GLU A 6 -9.20 14.05 -20.68
C GLU A 6 -8.18 13.14 -19.96
N TYR A 7 -7.91 13.41 -18.68
CA TYR A 7 -7.05 12.55 -17.87
C TYR A 7 -7.65 11.16 -17.66
N LYS A 8 -8.95 11.07 -17.39
CA LYS A 8 -9.69 9.81 -17.29
C LYS A 8 -9.52 8.95 -18.55
N GLU A 9 -9.70 9.55 -19.73
CA GLU A 9 -9.51 8.85 -21.00
C GLU A 9 -8.06 8.36 -21.16
N LYS A 10 -7.08 9.18 -20.79
CA LYS A 10 -5.65 8.84 -20.86
C LYS A 10 -5.31 7.59 -20.05
N VAL A 11 -5.81 7.50 -18.81
CA VAL A 11 -5.43 6.42 -17.89
C VAL A 11 -6.35 5.20 -17.94
N ALA A 12 -7.50 5.30 -18.59
CA ALA A 12 -8.51 4.23 -18.60
C ALA A 12 -7.96 2.88 -19.07
N ALA A 13 -7.08 2.87 -20.07
CA ALA A 13 -6.52 1.64 -20.63
C ALA A 13 -5.69 0.83 -19.62
N THR A 14 -5.02 1.50 -18.68
CA THR A 14 -4.12 0.88 -17.68
C THR A 14 -4.72 0.82 -16.28
N GLN A 15 -5.61 1.76 -15.95
CA GLN A 15 -6.11 2.01 -14.60
C GLN A 15 -7.62 1.74 -14.44
N THR A 16 -8.20 0.91 -15.28
CA THR A 16 -9.57 0.39 -15.07
C THR A 16 -9.52 -0.88 -14.23
N ASP A 17 -10.31 -0.90 -13.14
CA ASP A 17 -10.42 -2.04 -12.26
C ASP A 17 -11.41 -3.10 -12.79
N LYS A 18 -11.50 -4.24 -12.11
CA LYS A 18 -12.41 -5.35 -12.47
C LYS A 18 -13.90 -5.01 -12.34
N TYR A 19 -14.24 -3.85 -11.82
CA TYR A 19 -15.61 -3.34 -11.71
C TYR A 19 -15.92 -2.23 -12.73
N ASP A 20 -15.11 -2.11 -13.77
CA ASP A 20 -15.20 -1.08 -14.81
C ASP A 20 -15.10 0.36 -14.30
N ARG A 21 -14.38 0.58 -13.19
CA ARG A 21 -14.10 1.91 -12.66
C ARG A 21 -12.69 2.33 -13.04
N VAL A 22 -12.54 3.57 -13.46
CA VAL A 22 -11.22 4.18 -13.66
C VAL A 22 -10.69 4.62 -12.29
N VAL A 23 -9.58 4.02 -11.88
CA VAL A 23 -8.89 4.34 -10.63
C VAL A 23 -7.91 5.47 -10.86
N MET A 24 -8.19 6.64 -10.33
CA MET A 24 -7.27 7.79 -10.35
C MET A 24 -6.38 7.73 -9.13
N LEU A 25 -5.13 7.32 -9.34
CA LEU A 25 -4.12 7.34 -8.28
C LEU A 25 -3.70 8.77 -8.01
N TYR A 26 -3.52 9.12 -6.75
CA TYR A 26 -3.07 10.46 -6.37
C TYR A 26 -2.15 10.47 -5.16
N THR A 27 -1.43 11.57 -5.01
CA THR A 27 -0.70 11.92 -3.80
C THR A 27 -0.88 13.40 -3.49
N GLN A 28 -0.70 13.77 -2.22
CA GLN A 28 -0.66 15.15 -1.73
C GLN A 28 0.74 15.53 -1.22
N ASP A 29 1.62 14.54 -1.11
CA ASP A 29 3.00 14.70 -0.64
C ASP A 29 3.93 13.80 -1.47
N GLU A 30 4.57 14.41 -2.47
CA GLU A 30 5.45 13.70 -3.39
C GLU A 30 6.68 13.14 -2.68
N ASP A 31 7.25 13.92 -1.74
CA ASP A 31 8.46 13.53 -1.02
C ASP A 31 8.18 12.33 -0.10
N ALA A 32 7.11 12.40 0.70
CA ALA A 32 6.73 11.31 1.59
C ALA A 32 6.28 10.04 0.85
N HIS A 33 5.74 10.18 -0.36
CA HIS A 33 5.20 9.07 -1.14
C HIS A 33 6.08 8.63 -2.33
N THR A 34 7.32 9.12 -2.41
CA THR A 34 8.23 8.83 -3.56
C THR A 34 8.33 7.34 -3.88
N SER A 35 8.47 6.47 -2.86
CA SER A 35 8.60 5.02 -3.07
C SER A 35 7.33 4.38 -3.63
N TYR A 36 6.16 4.87 -3.20
CA TYR A 36 4.86 4.39 -3.69
C TYR A 36 4.57 4.87 -5.11
N ILE A 37 4.90 6.13 -5.40
CA ILE A 37 4.77 6.72 -6.75
C ILE A 37 5.60 5.88 -7.72
N LYS A 38 6.89 5.69 -7.41
CA LYS A 38 7.78 4.89 -8.25
C LYS A 38 7.27 3.47 -8.47
N ALA A 39 6.79 2.81 -7.42
CA ALA A 39 6.25 1.46 -7.51
C ALA A 39 4.98 1.39 -8.38
N ALA A 40 4.14 2.43 -8.36
CA ALA A 40 2.98 2.55 -9.25
C ALA A 40 3.40 2.81 -10.71
N GLU A 41 4.35 3.72 -10.93
CA GLU A 41 4.90 4.03 -12.26
C GLU A 41 5.59 2.83 -12.90
N ASP A 42 6.31 2.02 -12.14
CA ASP A 42 6.93 0.77 -12.59
C ASP A 42 5.87 -0.26 -13.09
N LYS A 43 4.62 -0.11 -12.67
CA LYS A 43 3.46 -0.86 -13.18
C LYS A 43 2.79 -0.19 -14.38
N GLY A 44 3.28 0.95 -14.83
CA GLY A 44 2.70 1.73 -15.92
C GLY A 44 1.47 2.55 -15.50
N TYR A 45 1.31 2.81 -14.20
CA TYR A 45 0.25 3.66 -13.67
C TYR A 45 0.70 5.11 -13.62
N ASP A 46 -0.23 6.02 -13.82
CA ASP A 46 -0.03 7.46 -13.72
C ASP A 46 -0.56 7.94 -12.34
N VAL A 47 0.14 8.86 -11.70
CA VAL A 47 -0.21 9.36 -10.36
C VAL A 47 -0.40 10.87 -10.41
N LEU A 48 -1.57 11.34 -9.96
CA LEU A 48 -1.88 12.77 -9.85
C LEU A 48 -1.21 13.35 -8.60
N LEU A 49 -0.55 14.49 -8.77
CA LEU A 49 -0.07 15.29 -7.67
C LEU A 49 -1.10 16.39 -7.37
N PHE A 50 -1.67 16.38 -6.17
CA PHE A 50 -2.48 17.45 -5.64
C PHE A 50 -1.62 18.33 -4.72
N ASP A 51 -1.09 19.42 -5.26
CA ASP A 51 -0.18 20.35 -4.58
C ASP A 51 -0.88 21.37 -3.67
N GLN A 52 -2.22 21.31 -3.60
CA GLN A 52 -3.02 22.21 -2.79
C GLN A 52 -3.42 21.56 -1.47
N PRO A 53 -3.15 22.21 -0.32
CA PRO A 53 -3.47 21.66 1.00
C PRO A 53 -5.00 21.59 1.27
N VAL A 54 -5.81 22.16 0.38
CA VAL A 54 -7.29 22.19 0.51
C VAL A 54 -7.97 20.95 -0.07
N ILE A 55 -7.22 20.07 -0.74
CA ILE A 55 -7.78 18.84 -1.30
C ILE A 55 -7.89 17.79 -0.21
N ASP A 56 -9.02 17.79 0.43
CA ASP A 56 -9.38 16.87 1.49
C ASP A 56 -10.29 15.73 1.00
N THR A 57 -10.63 14.84 1.90
CA THR A 57 -11.54 13.71 1.63
C THR A 57 -12.91 14.17 1.09
N HIS A 58 -13.43 15.32 1.51
CA HIS A 58 -14.70 15.83 1.01
C HIS A 58 -14.62 16.26 -0.45
N PHE A 59 -13.52 16.91 -0.83
CA PHE A 59 -13.30 17.30 -2.21
C PHE A 59 -13.18 16.07 -3.12
N ILE A 60 -12.42 15.06 -2.69
CA ILE A 60 -12.29 13.78 -3.41
C ILE A 60 -13.66 13.11 -3.58
N GLN A 61 -14.45 12.99 -2.51
CA GLN A 61 -15.80 12.43 -2.59
C GLN A 61 -16.71 13.24 -3.52
N HIS A 62 -16.58 14.57 -3.53
CA HIS A 62 -17.35 15.40 -4.45
C HIS A 62 -16.99 15.13 -5.92
N LEU A 63 -15.70 14.91 -6.22
CA LEU A 63 -15.26 14.53 -7.55
C LEU A 63 -15.79 13.15 -7.94
N GLU A 64 -15.69 12.15 -7.06
CA GLU A 64 -16.22 10.80 -7.30
C GLU A 64 -17.73 10.80 -7.57
N ASN A 65 -18.49 11.66 -6.87
CA ASN A 65 -19.93 11.79 -7.11
C ASN A 65 -20.29 12.48 -8.43
N LYS A 66 -19.37 13.28 -8.98
CA LYS A 66 -19.60 14.01 -10.24
C LYS A 66 -19.10 13.27 -11.49
N LEU A 67 -18.12 12.39 -11.31
CA LEU A 67 -17.49 11.65 -12.39
C LEU A 67 -18.09 10.23 -12.41
N GLU A 68 -18.61 9.83 -13.55
CA GLU A 68 -19.15 8.49 -13.71
C GLU A 68 -18.03 7.45 -13.75
N ASN A 69 -18.18 6.37 -12.99
CA ASN A 69 -17.25 5.24 -12.97
C ASN A 69 -15.78 5.62 -12.66
N VAL A 70 -15.59 6.56 -11.74
CA VAL A 70 -14.28 6.98 -11.27
C VAL A 70 -14.17 6.76 -9.76
N THR A 71 -13.02 6.31 -9.31
CA THR A 71 -12.65 6.31 -7.91
C THR A 71 -11.25 6.87 -7.73
N PHE A 72 -11.03 7.61 -6.63
CA PHE A 72 -9.71 8.14 -6.29
C PHE A 72 -9.08 7.29 -5.19
N VAL A 73 -7.84 6.91 -5.38
CA VAL A 73 -7.09 6.08 -4.43
C VAL A 73 -5.73 6.73 -4.19
N ARG A 74 -5.41 7.00 -2.93
CA ARG A 74 -4.10 7.54 -2.61
C ARG A 74 -3.04 6.45 -2.79
N VAL A 75 -1.90 6.82 -3.35
CA VAL A 75 -0.87 5.89 -3.81
C VAL A 75 -0.26 5.01 -2.69
N ASP A 76 -0.35 5.44 -1.43
CA ASP A 76 0.12 4.70 -0.24
C ASP A 76 -0.96 3.80 0.40
N SER A 77 -2.18 3.75 -0.17
CA SER A 77 -3.31 3.04 0.44
C SER A 77 -3.22 1.52 0.34
N ASP A 78 -2.54 1.01 -0.66
CA ASP A 78 -2.31 -0.42 -0.85
C ASP A 78 -1.02 -0.66 -1.66
N ILE A 79 -0.66 -1.92 -1.81
CA ILE A 79 0.43 -2.35 -2.69
C ILE A 79 0.09 -2.07 -4.16
N PRO A 80 1.07 -1.83 -5.04
CA PRO A 80 0.82 -1.51 -6.45
C PRO A 80 -0.08 -2.52 -7.17
N GLU A 81 0.05 -3.80 -6.83
CA GLU A 81 -0.76 -4.88 -7.39
C GLU A 81 -2.25 -4.77 -7.05
N ASN A 82 -2.58 -4.14 -5.91
CA ASN A 82 -3.96 -4.01 -5.43
C ASN A 82 -4.54 -2.60 -5.64
N LEU A 83 -3.72 -1.58 -5.90
CA LEU A 83 -4.18 -0.21 -6.14
C LEU A 83 -5.24 -0.17 -7.24
N ILE A 84 -5.04 -1.00 -8.28
CA ILE A 84 -6.00 -1.23 -9.33
C ILE A 84 -6.34 -2.71 -9.31
N GLN A 85 -7.50 -3.06 -8.79
CA GLN A 85 -7.94 -4.43 -8.64
C GLN A 85 -8.16 -5.08 -10.01
N LYS A 86 -7.24 -5.97 -10.41
CA LYS A 86 -7.33 -6.81 -11.59
C LYS A 86 -7.51 -8.27 -11.17
N ASP A 87 -7.96 -9.11 -12.08
CA ASP A 87 -8.19 -10.54 -11.79
C ASP A 87 -6.92 -11.40 -11.77
N GLU A 88 -5.74 -10.79 -11.90
CA GLU A 88 -4.47 -11.49 -11.88
C GLU A 88 -3.96 -11.68 -10.45
N GLU A 89 -3.97 -12.90 -9.97
CA GLU A 89 -3.33 -13.30 -8.71
C GLU A 89 -2.10 -14.16 -9.00
N LEU A 90 -0.97 -13.83 -8.35
CA LEU A 90 0.23 -14.64 -8.41
C LEU A 90 0.18 -15.72 -7.32
N GLU A 91 0.69 -16.88 -7.63
CA GLU A 91 0.86 -17.95 -6.63
C GLU A 91 2.13 -17.73 -5.80
N SER A 92 2.06 -18.04 -4.52
CA SER A 92 3.22 -17.98 -3.64
C SER A 92 4.18 -19.16 -3.92
N VAL A 93 5.47 -18.86 -4.01
CA VAL A 93 6.52 -19.87 -4.09
C VAL A 93 6.79 -20.55 -2.73
N LEU A 94 6.26 -19.98 -1.63
CA LEU A 94 6.34 -20.56 -0.29
C LEU A 94 5.13 -21.43 -0.01
N SER A 95 5.35 -22.61 0.59
CA SER A 95 4.25 -23.40 1.15
C SER A 95 3.56 -22.68 2.30
N GLU A 96 2.34 -23.08 2.64
CA GLU A 96 1.60 -22.52 3.78
C GLU A 96 2.41 -22.60 5.09
N GLU A 97 3.09 -23.72 5.34
CA GLU A 97 3.96 -23.88 6.51
C GLU A 97 5.13 -22.89 6.53
N GLN A 98 5.72 -22.63 5.37
CA GLN A 98 6.80 -21.65 5.24
C GLN A 98 6.28 -20.22 5.42
N GLN A 99 5.12 -19.91 4.88
CA GLN A 99 4.49 -18.61 5.07
C GLN A 99 4.19 -18.35 6.55
N GLU A 100 3.66 -19.35 7.29
CA GLU A 100 3.39 -19.20 8.72
C GLU A 100 4.68 -18.97 9.53
N LYS A 101 5.77 -19.67 9.21
CA LYS A 101 7.08 -19.42 9.83
C LYS A 101 7.61 -18.02 9.56
N VAL A 102 7.46 -17.52 8.35
CA VAL A 102 7.84 -16.13 8.00
C VAL A 102 6.96 -15.13 8.76
N LYS A 103 5.66 -15.39 8.82
CA LYS A 103 4.71 -14.53 9.53
C LYS A 103 5.09 -14.34 11.00
N VAL A 104 5.37 -15.43 11.72
CA VAL A 104 5.80 -15.38 13.13
C VAL A 104 7.06 -14.51 13.30
N LEU A 105 8.05 -14.64 12.42
CA LEU A 105 9.27 -13.82 12.47
C LEU A 105 9.00 -12.32 12.32
N PHE A 106 8.03 -11.96 11.48
CA PHE A 106 7.65 -10.55 11.31
C PHE A 106 6.72 -10.07 12.43
N GLU A 107 5.87 -10.91 13.01
CA GLU A 107 5.10 -10.58 14.21
C GLU A 107 6.04 -10.25 15.40
N GLU A 108 7.10 -11.02 15.58
CA GLU A 108 8.14 -10.72 16.56
C GLU A 108 8.89 -9.42 16.25
N ALA A 109 9.18 -9.16 14.97
CA ALA A 109 9.85 -7.94 14.53
C ALA A 109 9.01 -6.67 14.70
N LEU A 110 7.69 -6.78 14.57
CA LEU A 110 6.73 -5.69 14.81
C LEU A 110 6.64 -5.34 16.31
N GLY A 111 6.67 -6.36 17.17
CA GLY A 111 6.49 -6.21 18.61
C GLY A 111 5.03 -6.17 19.04
N GLU A 112 4.81 -6.37 20.36
CA GLU A 112 3.44 -6.51 20.93
C GLU A 112 2.61 -5.23 20.86
N ASP A 113 3.25 -4.07 20.84
CA ASP A 113 2.57 -2.76 20.82
C ASP A 113 2.17 -2.30 19.42
N ASP A 114 2.65 -2.96 18.36
CA ASP A 114 2.34 -2.59 16.99
C ASP A 114 0.97 -3.15 16.57
N LYS A 115 0.02 -2.26 16.32
CA LYS A 115 -1.34 -2.59 15.86
C LYS A 115 -1.45 -2.83 14.37
N SER A 116 -0.34 -2.83 13.65
CA SER A 116 -0.32 -3.08 12.21
C SER A 116 -0.80 -4.49 11.90
N LYS A 117 -1.57 -4.60 10.81
CA LYS A 117 -2.04 -5.90 10.31
C LYS A 117 -1.02 -6.49 9.35
N LEU A 118 -0.44 -7.63 9.75
CA LEU A 118 0.47 -8.38 8.90
C LEU A 118 -0.28 -9.16 7.82
N GLN A 119 0.17 -9.05 6.57
CA GLN A 119 -0.38 -9.75 5.41
C GLN A 119 0.72 -10.42 4.60
N MET A 120 0.51 -11.69 4.29
CA MET A 120 1.37 -12.44 3.36
C MET A 120 0.76 -12.35 1.96
N LYS A 121 1.52 -11.85 0.99
CA LYS A 121 1.05 -11.68 -0.39
C LYS A 121 2.08 -12.21 -1.39
N ALA A 122 1.59 -12.89 -2.40
CA ALA A 122 2.39 -13.33 -3.54
C ALA A 122 2.43 -12.19 -4.58
N LEU A 123 3.53 -11.45 -4.61
CA LEU A 123 3.72 -10.32 -5.51
C LEU A 123 4.84 -10.62 -6.51
N SER A 124 5.07 -9.70 -7.45
CA SER A 124 6.23 -9.81 -8.33
C SER A 124 7.53 -9.95 -7.53
N PRO A 125 8.44 -10.86 -7.90
CA PRO A 125 9.76 -10.98 -7.25
C PRO A 125 10.59 -9.69 -7.28
N ASN A 126 10.28 -8.78 -8.21
CA ASN A 126 10.95 -7.49 -8.36
C ASN A 126 10.31 -6.36 -7.53
N SER A 127 9.12 -6.60 -6.94
CA SER A 127 8.50 -5.68 -5.99
C SER A 127 9.25 -5.68 -4.66
N HIS A 128 8.98 -4.71 -3.78
CA HIS A 128 9.64 -4.66 -2.48
C HIS A 128 9.38 -5.92 -1.63
N PRO A 129 10.36 -6.35 -0.79
CA PRO A 129 10.18 -7.51 0.10
C PRO A 129 9.16 -7.26 1.20
N VAL A 130 9.07 -6.02 1.68
CA VAL A 130 8.13 -5.55 2.70
C VAL A 130 7.60 -4.18 2.29
N MET A 131 6.30 -4.01 2.37
CA MET A 131 5.62 -2.73 2.14
C MET A 131 4.70 -2.42 3.32
N ILE A 132 4.61 -1.16 3.68
CA ILE A 132 3.67 -0.68 4.70
C ILE A 132 2.64 0.18 3.97
N THR A 133 1.35 -0.13 4.11
CA THR A 133 0.27 0.56 3.43
C THR A 133 -0.75 1.11 4.43
N ARG A 134 -1.44 2.17 4.02
CA ARG A 134 -2.43 2.86 4.84
C ARG A 134 -3.81 2.73 4.18
N PRO A 135 -4.66 1.78 4.63
CA PRO A 135 -5.93 1.50 3.97
C PRO A 135 -6.78 2.77 3.77
N GLU A 136 -7.22 3.01 2.54
CA GLU A 136 -7.93 4.22 2.12
C GLU A 136 -9.15 4.50 3.00
N PHE A 137 -9.95 3.48 3.27
CA PHE A 137 -11.14 3.60 4.11
C PHE A 137 -10.81 4.09 5.53
N MET A 138 -9.79 3.50 6.17
CA MET A 138 -9.39 3.86 7.52
C MET A 138 -8.85 5.30 7.58
N ARG A 139 -8.06 5.66 6.58
CA ARG A 139 -7.52 7.02 6.46
C ARG A 139 -8.64 8.06 6.30
N ARG A 140 -9.55 7.84 5.35
CA ARG A 140 -10.69 8.75 5.13
C ARG A 140 -11.58 8.88 6.36
N MET A 141 -11.80 7.77 7.07
CA MET A 141 -12.58 7.77 8.31
C MET A 141 -11.88 8.62 9.39
N GLN A 142 -10.58 8.46 9.58
CA GLN A 142 -9.80 9.25 10.55
C GLN A 142 -9.82 10.75 10.20
N GLU A 143 -9.63 11.11 8.92
CA GLU A 143 -9.69 12.50 8.47
C GLU A 143 -11.06 13.12 8.72
N MET A 144 -12.15 12.41 8.42
CA MET A 144 -13.52 12.88 8.67
C MET A 144 -13.80 13.09 10.16
N GLN A 145 -13.34 12.19 11.02
CA GLN A 145 -13.52 12.30 12.47
C GLN A 145 -12.69 13.44 13.06
N ALA A 146 -11.46 13.64 12.59
CA ALA A 146 -10.62 14.76 12.98
C ALA A 146 -11.28 16.11 12.61
N MET A 147 -11.90 16.21 11.45
CA MET A 147 -12.66 17.40 11.02
C MET A 147 -13.88 17.69 11.91
N GLN A 148 -14.48 16.67 12.52
CA GLN A 148 -15.58 16.80 13.47
C GLN A 148 -15.11 17.16 14.89
N GLY A 149 -13.78 17.37 15.08
CA GLY A 149 -13.20 17.72 16.38
C GLY A 149 -13.12 16.55 17.36
N MET A 150 -13.23 15.32 16.86
CA MET A 150 -13.04 14.14 17.69
C MET A 150 -11.54 13.88 17.89
N ASP A 151 -11.14 13.77 19.16
CA ASP A 151 -9.76 13.39 19.48
C ASP A 151 -9.52 11.91 19.18
N MET A 152 -8.74 11.68 18.12
CA MET A 152 -8.37 10.35 17.66
C MET A 152 -6.99 9.89 18.14
N SER A 153 -6.34 10.66 19.03
CA SER A 153 -4.99 10.37 19.51
C SER A 153 -4.85 9.00 20.18
N GLY A 154 -5.96 8.43 20.66
CA GLY A 154 -5.99 7.10 21.29
C GLY A 154 -6.20 5.92 20.32
N MET A 155 -6.59 6.16 19.06
CA MET A 155 -6.85 5.05 18.12
C MET A 155 -5.61 4.54 17.39
N GLY A 156 -4.51 5.31 17.38
CA GLY A 156 -3.30 4.98 16.63
C GLY A 156 -3.52 4.95 15.11
N ASP A 157 -2.43 4.95 14.37
CA ASP A 157 -2.47 4.77 12.93
C ASP A 157 -2.66 3.29 12.58
N PHE A 158 -3.57 3.01 11.65
CA PHE A 158 -3.79 1.65 11.15
C PHE A 158 -2.98 1.44 9.87
N TYR A 159 -1.98 0.57 9.96
CA TYR A 159 -1.15 0.17 8.84
C TYR A 159 -1.34 -1.31 8.52
N ASN A 160 -1.17 -1.66 7.25
CA ASN A 160 -0.92 -3.03 6.84
C ASN A 160 0.58 -3.18 6.55
N VAL A 161 1.19 -4.21 7.12
CA VAL A 161 2.55 -4.63 6.77
C VAL A 161 2.43 -5.82 5.84
N VAL A 162 2.78 -5.62 4.58
CA VAL A 162 2.66 -6.63 3.52
C VAL A 162 4.02 -7.25 3.25
N ILE A 163 4.12 -8.57 3.42
CA ILE A 163 5.32 -9.35 3.13
C ILE A 163 5.16 -10.02 1.78
N ASN A 164 6.08 -9.76 0.86
CA ASN A 164 6.11 -10.38 -0.45
C ASN A 164 6.72 -11.78 -0.38
N THR A 165 5.88 -12.81 -0.45
CA THR A 165 6.29 -14.21 -0.35
C THR A 165 7.12 -14.71 -1.54
N ASN A 166 7.12 -13.97 -2.66
CA ASN A 166 7.89 -14.32 -3.86
C ASN A 166 9.22 -13.54 -3.96
N HIS A 167 9.46 -12.57 -3.06
CA HIS A 167 10.70 -11.81 -3.12
C HIS A 167 11.90 -12.67 -2.69
N PRO A 168 13.05 -12.66 -3.42
CA PRO A 168 14.20 -13.51 -3.11
C PRO A 168 14.75 -13.36 -1.69
N LEU A 169 14.69 -12.17 -1.10
CA LEU A 169 15.12 -11.94 0.29
C LEU A 169 14.23 -12.69 1.30
N VAL A 170 12.97 -12.91 1.00
CA VAL A 170 12.01 -13.65 1.83
C VAL A 170 12.02 -15.13 1.44
N ALA A 171 11.75 -15.42 0.18
CA ALA A 171 11.56 -16.79 -0.34
C ALA A 171 12.83 -17.64 -0.31
N GLU A 172 14.00 -17.02 -0.47
CA GLU A 172 15.26 -17.75 -0.50
C GLU A 172 16.14 -17.43 0.70
N LYS A 173 16.48 -16.16 0.93
CA LYS A 173 17.48 -15.81 1.94
C LYS A 173 16.97 -16.05 3.35
N LEU A 174 15.81 -15.50 3.73
CA LEU A 174 15.25 -15.64 5.07
C LEU A 174 14.93 -17.10 5.40
N ILE A 175 14.28 -17.81 4.47
CA ILE A 175 13.88 -19.20 4.67
C ILE A 175 15.09 -20.12 4.84
N LYS A 176 16.17 -19.93 4.06
CA LYS A 176 17.37 -20.78 4.08
C LYS A 176 18.32 -20.49 5.25
N MET A 177 18.15 -19.40 5.99
CA MET A 177 18.94 -19.14 7.19
C MET A 177 18.73 -20.24 8.23
N ARG A 178 19.81 -20.67 8.90
CA ARG A 178 19.77 -21.76 9.89
C ARG A 178 19.65 -21.24 11.33
N SER A 179 20.22 -20.07 11.63
CA SER A 179 20.20 -19.49 12.97
C SER A 179 18.88 -18.72 13.21
N PRO A 180 18.08 -19.08 14.23
CA PRO A 180 16.86 -18.35 14.60
C PRO A 180 17.16 -16.87 14.86
N GLU A 181 18.17 -16.55 15.65
CA GLU A 181 18.57 -15.18 15.97
C GLU A 181 18.89 -14.35 14.70
N LYS A 182 19.56 -14.96 13.70
CA LYS A 182 19.84 -14.28 12.44
C LYS A 182 18.57 -14.06 11.61
N LYS A 183 17.61 -14.99 11.66
CA LYS A 183 16.30 -14.81 11.00
C LYS A 183 15.54 -13.64 11.58
N GLU A 184 15.42 -13.58 12.90
CA GLU A 184 14.75 -12.48 13.62
C GLU A 184 15.39 -11.13 13.30
N LYS A 185 16.71 -11.03 13.38
CA LYS A 185 17.46 -9.81 13.01
C LYS A 185 17.24 -9.42 11.56
N PHE A 186 17.17 -10.39 10.65
CA PHE A 186 16.97 -10.12 9.23
C PHE A 186 15.53 -9.69 8.92
N ALA A 187 14.53 -10.30 9.55
CA ALA A 187 13.14 -9.86 9.46
C ALA A 187 12.98 -8.42 10.00
N SER A 188 13.55 -8.13 11.18
CA SER A 188 13.58 -6.78 11.76
C SER A 188 14.29 -5.77 10.83
N TYR A 189 15.39 -6.17 10.20
CA TYR A 189 16.08 -5.32 9.22
C TYR A 189 15.20 -4.99 8.02
N LEU A 190 14.51 -5.98 7.44
CA LEU A 190 13.61 -5.77 6.29
C LEU A 190 12.44 -4.86 6.65
N TYR A 191 11.86 -5.04 7.84
CA TYR A 191 10.78 -4.20 8.35
C TYR A 191 11.24 -2.75 8.58
N ASN A 192 12.38 -2.56 9.25
CA ASN A 192 12.93 -1.22 9.49
C ASN A 192 13.33 -0.52 8.19
N LEU A 193 13.83 -1.26 7.20
CA LEU A 193 14.13 -0.72 5.88
C LEU A 193 12.84 -0.23 5.19
N ALA A 194 11.75 -0.98 5.30
CA ALA A 194 10.46 -0.55 4.76
C ALA A 194 9.95 0.73 5.43
N ARG A 195 10.08 0.84 6.76
CA ARG A 195 9.74 2.07 7.50
C ARG A 195 10.56 3.27 7.01
N LEU A 196 11.86 3.12 6.87
CA LEU A 196 12.74 4.19 6.39
C LEU A 196 12.38 4.62 4.96
N ASN A 197 12.13 3.66 4.07
CA ASN A 197 11.75 3.96 2.69
C ASN A 197 10.40 4.66 2.56
N GLN A 198 9.57 4.58 3.57
CA GLN A 198 8.21 5.14 3.59
C GLN A 198 8.08 6.31 4.58
N HIS A 199 9.22 6.84 5.03
CA HIS A 199 9.31 8.01 5.93
C HIS A 199 8.50 7.87 7.23
N MET A 200 8.51 6.66 7.83
CA MET A 200 7.78 6.32 9.06
C MET A 200 8.70 6.15 10.28
#